data_cc671a60fe52ef28d3a212ad0219c0f1
#
_entry.id   cc671a60fe52ef28d3a212ad0219c0f1
#
_cell.length_a   1.000
_cell.length_b   1.000
_cell.length_c   1.000
_cell.angle_alpha   90.00
_cell.angle_beta   90.00
_cell.angle_gamma   90.00
#
_symmetry.space_group_name_H-M   'P 1'
#
loop_
_entity.id
_entity.type
_entity.pdbx_description
1 polymer ?
#
loop_
_entity_poly.entity_id
_entity_poly.type
_entity_poly.pdbx_seq_one_letter_code
_entity_poly.pdbx_strand_id
1 'polypeptide(L)'
;MRDEKKEIKIADLFGGVGGFRLGIERATNKENREIEQQQQSKGANIRHNRNKLNTSSSRGRGRENKYSCVFYSEIDKYAVQTYNKNFKENHKPTDITNIRAEDIPDFDILCGGFPCQAFSIAGKRRGFQDTRGTLFFEIARIIKAKKPKLVFLENVKGLLNHENGQTFSIIIQTISELGYDVQWMVLNSKFFGVPQN
;
A
#
# COMPACT_ATOMS: atom_id res chain seq x y z
N MET A 1 -24.03 17.59 -11.57
CA MET A 1 -23.36 16.26 -11.71
C MET A 1 -22.61 16.04 -10.41
N ARG A 2 -22.94 14.99 -9.63
CA ARG A 2 -22.15 14.62 -8.45
C ARG A 2 -20.94 13.89 -8.98
N ASP A 3 -19.73 14.40 -8.70
CA ASP A 3 -18.50 13.64 -8.94
C ASP A 3 -18.59 12.33 -8.16
N GLU A 4 -18.77 11.24 -8.85
CA GLU A 4 -18.61 9.91 -8.28
C GLU A 4 -17.15 9.81 -7.81
N LYS A 5 -16.96 9.79 -6.48
CA LYS A 5 -15.63 9.62 -5.88
C LYS A 5 -15.08 8.29 -6.36
N LYS A 6 -14.14 8.34 -7.28
CA LYS A 6 -13.49 7.16 -7.86
C LYS A 6 -12.78 6.39 -6.75
N GLU A 7 -13.10 5.11 -6.61
CA GLU A 7 -12.43 4.18 -5.70
C GLU A 7 -10.95 4.03 -6.11
N ILE A 8 -10.04 4.12 -5.13
CA ILE A 8 -8.60 3.93 -5.33
C ILE A 8 -8.26 2.46 -5.11
N LYS A 9 -7.69 1.82 -6.11
CA LYS A 9 -7.32 0.41 -6.10
C LYS A 9 -5.87 0.22 -5.68
N ILE A 10 -5.62 -0.75 -4.81
CA ILE A 10 -4.30 -1.04 -4.23
C ILE A 10 -3.87 -2.45 -4.58
N ALA A 11 -2.61 -2.62 -4.98
CA ALA A 11 -1.91 -3.89 -4.97
C ALA A 11 -0.92 -3.92 -3.80
N ASP A 12 -0.99 -4.95 -2.95
CA ASP A 12 -0.15 -5.15 -1.77
C ASP A 12 0.76 -6.37 -2.01
N LEU A 13 2.00 -6.10 -2.39
CA LEU A 13 3.01 -7.11 -2.71
C LEU A 13 3.87 -7.38 -1.47
N PHE A 14 4.17 -8.66 -1.19
CA PHE A 14 4.83 -9.05 0.07
C PHE A 14 4.06 -8.51 1.28
N GLY A 15 2.73 -8.55 1.20
CA GLY A 15 1.84 -7.80 2.08
C GLY A 15 1.83 -8.29 3.53
N GLY A 16 2.49 -9.42 3.83
CA GLY A 16 2.61 -9.94 5.19
C GLY A 16 1.24 -10.10 5.86
N VAL A 17 1.12 -9.54 7.05
CA VAL A 17 -0.15 -9.53 7.82
C VAL A 17 -1.09 -8.37 7.45
N GLY A 18 -0.74 -7.57 6.43
CA GLY A 18 -1.56 -6.47 5.90
C GLY A 18 -1.29 -5.10 6.52
N GLY A 19 -0.04 -4.83 6.87
CA GLY A 19 0.34 -3.56 7.50
C GLY A 19 0.03 -2.33 6.65
N PHE A 20 0.37 -2.34 5.37
CA PHE A 20 0.07 -1.26 4.43
C PHE A 20 -1.43 -1.04 4.29
N ARG A 21 -2.18 -2.10 4.03
CA ARG A 21 -3.63 -2.05 3.90
C ARG A 21 -4.27 -1.44 5.14
N LEU A 22 -3.92 -1.94 6.33
CA LEU A 22 -4.45 -1.44 7.58
C LEU A 22 -4.13 0.05 7.80
N GLY A 23 -2.90 0.47 7.44
CA GLY A 23 -2.46 1.86 7.52
C GLY A 23 -3.31 2.78 6.64
N ILE A 24 -3.55 2.40 5.39
CA ILE A 24 -4.36 3.17 4.44
C ILE A 24 -5.82 3.23 4.89
N GLU A 25 -6.42 2.11 5.31
CA GLU A 25 -7.79 2.06 5.83
C GLU A 25 -7.97 2.96 7.07
N ARG A 26 -6.99 2.98 7.98
CA ARG A 26 -7.02 3.85 9.17
C ARG A 26 -6.86 5.32 8.83
N ALA A 27 -5.96 5.67 7.93
CA ALA A 27 -5.75 7.06 7.50
C ALA A 27 -7.04 7.63 6.89
N THR A 28 -7.69 6.88 6.01
CA THR A 28 -8.95 7.27 5.38
C THR A 28 -10.09 7.43 6.39
N ASN A 29 -10.19 6.52 7.35
CA ASN A 29 -11.22 6.59 8.38
C ASN A 29 -11.01 7.80 9.32
N LYS A 30 -9.77 8.20 9.58
CA LYS A 30 -9.46 9.39 10.36
C LYS A 30 -9.86 10.66 9.62
N GLU A 31 -9.49 10.80 8.37
CA GLU A 31 -9.85 11.92 7.50
C GLU A 31 -11.38 12.10 7.43
N ASN A 32 -12.10 11.00 7.21
CA ASN A 32 -13.57 11.04 7.17
C ASN A 32 -14.19 11.48 8.50
N ARG A 33 -13.64 11.07 9.65
CA ARG A 33 -14.09 11.53 10.98
C ARG A 33 -13.85 13.01 11.19
N GLU A 34 -12.69 13.52 10.79
CA GLU A 34 -12.36 14.95 10.89
C GLU A 34 -13.27 15.81 10.02
N ILE A 35 -13.58 15.37 8.80
CA ILE A 35 -14.54 16.03 7.90
C ILE A 35 -15.95 16.04 8.52
N GLU A 36 -16.41 14.90 9.06
CA GLU A 36 -17.72 14.80 9.73
C GLU A 36 -17.81 15.74 10.95
N GLN A 37 -16.75 15.81 11.77
CA GLN A 37 -16.69 16.72 12.92
C GLN A 37 -16.71 18.19 12.51
N GLN A 38 -15.97 18.56 11.44
CA GLN A 38 -15.99 19.92 10.90
C GLN A 38 -17.36 20.30 10.31
N GLN A 39 -18.04 19.37 9.66
CA GLN A 39 -19.39 19.61 9.14
C GLN A 39 -20.43 19.73 10.26
N GLN A 40 -20.31 18.94 11.33
CA GLN A 40 -21.18 19.04 12.50
C GLN A 40 -20.98 20.35 13.25
N SER A 41 -19.74 20.80 13.42
CA SER A 41 -19.44 22.08 14.06
C SER A 41 -19.96 23.29 13.26
N LYS A 42 -19.90 23.24 11.93
CA LYS A 42 -20.50 24.27 11.05
C LYS A 42 -22.02 24.19 11.02
N GLY A 43 -22.61 23.01 11.12
CA GLY A 43 -24.06 22.80 11.17
C GLY A 43 -24.70 23.19 12.50
N ALA A 44 -23.95 23.12 13.61
CA ALA A 44 -24.46 23.53 14.94
C ALA A 44 -24.73 25.04 15.06
N ASN A 45 -24.05 25.88 14.28
CA ASN A 45 -24.26 27.32 14.24
C ASN A 45 -25.51 27.75 13.45
N ILE A 46 -26.21 26.84 12.78
CA ILE A 46 -27.39 27.15 11.97
C ILE A 46 -28.69 26.63 12.61
N ARG A 47 -28.64 25.85 13.69
CA ARG A 47 -29.83 25.22 14.32
C ARG A 47 -30.10 25.74 15.73
N HIS A 48 -30.35 27.07 15.85
CA HIS A 48 -31.08 27.62 16.99
C HIS A 48 -32.47 28.04 16.54
N ASN A 49 -33.20 27.21 15.85
CA ASN A 49 -34.66 27.26 15.74
C ASN A 49 -35.22 26.13 14.86
N ARG A 50 -35.66 25.05 15.48
CA ARG A 50 -36.87 24.31 15.12
C ARG A 50 -37.02 23.04 15.98
N ASN A 51 -38.16 23.02 16.65
CA ASN A 51 -38.66 21.95 17.53
C ASN A 51 -38.86 20.60 16.84
N LYS A 52 -38.59 19.55 17.67
CA LYS A 52 -39.25 18.23 17.80
C LYS A 52 -40.00 17.70 16.56
N LEU A 53 -39.56 16.57 16.05
CA LEU A 53 -40.25 15.26 15.99
C LEU A 53 -39.50 14.27 15.07
N ASN A 54 -39.56 13.02 15.52
CA ASN A 54 -39.29 11.75 14.81
C ASN A 54 -37.89 11.13 14.90
N THR A 55 -37.79 10.30 15.93
CA THR A 55 -36.93 9.12 15.98
C THR A 55 -37.31 8.15 14.87
N SER A 56 -36.51 8.08 13.82
CA SER A 56 -36.44 6.92 12.94
C SER A 56 -35.01 6.48 12.88
N SER A 57 -34.78 5.25 13.34
CA SER A 57 -33.53 4.53 13.30
C SER A 57 -32.97 4.51 11.87
N SER A 58 -32.00 5.36 11.59
CA SER A 58 -31.21 5.24 10.37
C SER A 58 -30.25 4.07 10.57
N ARG A 59 -30.63 2.90 10.02
CA ARG A 59 -29.72 1.79 9.75
C ARG A 59 -28.48 2.36 9.08
N GLY A 60 -27.31 2.10 9.65
CA GLY A 60 -26.05 2.61 9.18
C GLY A 60 -25.89 2.38 7.67
N ARG A 61 -25.81 3.44 6.90
CA ARG A 61 -25.28 3.39 5.54
C ARG A 61 -23.88 2.86 5.64
N GLY A 62 -23.63 1.70 5.03
CA GLY A 62 -22.28 1.13 4.91
C GLY A 62 -21.34 2.24 4.44
N ARG A 63 -20.26 2.47 5.17
CA ARG A 63 -19.21 3.40 4.75
C ARG A 63 -18.61 2.81 3.48
N GLU A 64 -18.80 3.47 2.35
CA GLU A 64 -18.06 3.16 1.14
C GLU A 64 -16.58 3.41 1.43
N ASN A 65 -15.78 2.33 1.42
CA ASN A 65 -14.34 2.45 1.51
C ASN A 65 -13.85 3.19 0.26
N LYS A 66 -13.09 4.25 0.45
CA LYS A 66 -12.45 5.00 -0.64
C LYS A 66 -11.34 4.19 -1.33
N TYR A 67 -10.91 3.09 -0.72
CA TYR A 67 -9.82 2.22 -1.17
C TYR A 67 -10.25 0.76 -1.15
N SER A 68 -9.79 -0.01 -2.16
CA SER A 68 -9.91 -1.46 -2.20
C SER A 68 -8.55 -2.11 -2.49
N CYS A 69 -8.22 -3.18 -1.77
CA CYS A 69 -7.09 -4.03 -2.11
C CYS A 69 -7.57 -5.02 -3.18
N VAL A 70 -7.13 -4.82 -4.43
CA VAL A 70 -7.52 -5.65 -5.58
C VAL A 70 -6.56 -6.79 -5.86
N PHE A 71 -5.37 -6.74 -5.28
CA PHE A 71 -4.36 -7.78 -5.39
C PHE A 71 -3.51 -7.83 -4.13
N TYR A 72 -3.30 -9.03 -3.60
CA TYR A 72 -2.43 -9.31 -2.47
C TYR A 72 -1.55 -10.51 -2.80
N SER A 73 -0.26 -10.45 -2.49
CA SER A 73 0.66 -11.57 -2.59
C SER A 73 1.56 -11.67 -1.37
N GLU A 74 1.67 -12.89 -0.85
CA GLU A 74 2.52 -13.27 0.27
C GLU A 74 2.78 -14.79 0.20
N ILE A 75 4.01 -15.21 0.41
CA ILE A 75 4.40 -16.62 0.36
C ILE A 75 4.26 -17.33 1.72
N ASP A 76 4.39 -16.59 2.81
CA ASP A 76 4.29 -17.14 4.16
C ASP A 76 2.83 -17.49 4.51
N LYS A 77 2.57 -18.78 4.69
CA LYS A 77 1.22 -19.29 4.99
C LYS A 77 0.62 -18.74 6.29
N TYR A 78 1.43 -18.43 7.28
CA TYR A 78 0.94 -17.93 8.57
C TYR A 78 0.60 -16.43 8.49
N ALA A 79 1.40 -15.68 7.73
CA ALA A 79 1.07 -14.29 7.40
C ALA A 79 -0.24 -14.21 6.61
N VAL A 80 -0.41 -15.05 5.58
CA VAL A 80 -1.66 -15.15 4.79
C VAL A 80 -2.86 -15.52 5.66
N GLN A 81 -2.73 -16.48 6.58
CA GLN A 81 -3.80 -16.83 7.51
C GLN A 81 -4.20 -15.65 8.41
N THR A 82 -3.22 -14.91 8.90
CA THR A 82 -3.44 -13.72 9.73
C THR A 82 -4.12 -12.62 8.92
N TYR A 83 -3.65 -12.37 7.70
CA TYR A 83 -4.26 -11.42 6.76
C TYR A 83 -5.73 -11.76 6.51
N ASN A 84 -6.01 -13.00 6.11
CA ASN A 84 -7.37 -13.48 5.84
C ASN A 84 -8.30 -13.30 7.03
N LYS A 85 -7.81 -13.58 8.24
CA LYS A 85 -8.59 -13.40 9.48
C LYS A 85 -8.88 -11.92 9.75
N ASN A 86 -7.90 -11.04 9.55
CA ASN A 86 -8.03 -9.61 9.81
C ASN A 86 -8.99 -8.93 8.83
N PHE A 87 -8.92 -9.29 7.55
CA PHE A 87 -9.67 -8.64 6.48
C PHE A 87 -10.87 -9.44 5.98
N LYS A 88 -11.15 -10.62 6.59
CA LYS A 88 -12.26 -11.53 6.22
C LYS A 88 -12.19 -11.97 4.76
N GLU A 89 -11.00 -12.27 4.29
CA GLU A 89 -10.69 -12.72 2.94
C GLU A 89 -10.22 -14.18 2.92
N ASN A 90 -9.95 -14.74 1.75
CA ASN A 90 -9.54 -16.13 1.59
C ASN A 90 -8.44 -16.26 0.52
N HIS A 91 -7.34 -15.56 0.73
CA HIS A 91 -6.16 -15.68 -0.12
C HIS A 91 -5.41 -16.98 0.16
N LYS A 92 -4.67 -17.45 -0.84
CA LYS A 92 -3.71 -18.56 -0.72
C LYS A 92 -2.30 -17.98 -0.72
N PRO A 93 -1.33 -18.66 -0.07
CA PRO A 93 0.09 -18.30 -0.22
C PRO A 93 0.46 -18.22 -1.71
N THR A 94 1.08 -17.11 -2.10
CA THR A 94 1.34 -16.82 -3.51
C THR A 94 2.76 -16.31 -3.66
N ASP A 95 3.57 -17.01 -4.48
CA ASP A 95 4.88 -16.57 -4.88
C ASP A 95 4.74 -15.60 -6.07
N ILE A 96 5.17 -14.37 -5.88
CA ILE A 96 5.06 -13.30 -6.88
C ILE A 96 5.87 -13.61 -8.15
N THR A 97 6.90 -14.43 -8.06
CA THR A 97 7.72 -14.83 -9.20
C THR A 97 6.95 -15.69 -10.21
N ASN A 98 5.89 -16.37 -9.75
CA ASN A 98 5.03 -17.22 -10.58
C ASN A 98 3.82 -16.45 -11.16
N ILE A 99 3.66 -15.17 -10.83
CA ILE A 99 2.53 -14.36 -11.30
C ILE A 99 2.95 -13.53 -12.52
N ARG A 100 2.20 -13.66 -13.61
CA ARG A 100 2.38 -12.77 -14.75
C ARG A 100 1.77 -11.41 -14.43
N ALA A 101 2.42 -10.33 -14.84
CA ALA A 101 1.92 -8.99 -14.56
C ALA A 101 0.54 -8.73 -15.19
N GLU A 102 0.26 -9.37 -16.31
CA GLU A 102 -1.01 -9.28 -17.03
C GLU A 102 -2.19 -9.85 -16.22
N ASP A 103 -1.92 -10.86 -15.40
CA ASP A 103 -2.94 -11.53 -14.57
C ASP A 103 -3.32 -10.71 -13.32
N ILE A 104 -2.54 -9.67 -13.00
CA ILE A 104 -2.83 -8.74 -11.89
C ILE A 104 -3.88 -7.73 -12.37
N PRO A 105 -4.99 -7.50 -11.64
CA PRO A 105 -5.94 -6.44 -11.95
C PRO A 105 -5.26 -5.07 -12.01
N ASP A 106 -5.83 -4.11 -12.74
CA ASP A 106 -5.33 -2.74 -12.74
C ASP A 106 -5.55 -2.06 -11.38
N PHE A 107 -4.55 -1.30 -10.94
CA PHE A 107 -4.55 -0.63 -9.65
C PHE A 107 -3.89 0.76 -9.74
N ASP A 108 -4.19 1.63 -8.78
CA ASP A 108 -3.67 2.99 -8.72
C ASP A 108 -2.41 3.10 -7.85
N ILE A 109 -2.32 2.29 -6.78
CA ILE A 109 -1.22 2.31 -5.81
C ILE A 109 -0.62 0.92 -5.69
N LEU A 110 0.71 0.83 -5.76
CA LEU A 110 1.46 -0.36 -5.40
C LEU A 110 2.09 -0.15 -4.02
N CYS A 111 1.81 -1.05 -3.09
CA CYS A 111 2.52 -1.17 -1.82
C CYS A 111 3.40 -2.41 -1.82
N GLY A 112 4.57 -2.35 -1.16
CA GLY A 112 5.43 -3.53 -1.07
C GLY A 112 6.55 -3.40 -0.05
N GLY A 113 6.63 -4.37 0.88
CA GLY A 113 7.73 -4.55 1.82
C GLY A 113 8.57 -5.75 1.41
N PHE A 114 9.54 -5.55 0.52
CA PHE A 114 10.35 -6.63 -0.02
C PHE A 114 11.57 -6.92 0.86
N PRO A 115 12.06 -8.19 0.93
CA PRO A 115 13.25 -8.52 1.71
C PRO A 115 14.51 -7.90 1.12
N CYS A 116 15.43 -7.46 2.00
CA CYS A 116 16.73 -6.95 1.62
C CYS A 116 17.61 -8.13 1.16
N GLN A 117 17.82 -8.25 -0.14
CA GLN A 117 18.66 -9.26 -0.76
C GLN A 117 19.78 -8.60 -1.56
N ALA A 118 20.98 -9.21 -1.55
CA ALA A 118 22.08 -8.74 -2.37
C ALA A 118 21.75 -8.83 -3.86
N PHE A 119 22.04 -7.77 -4.61
CA PHE A 119 21.98 -7.80 -6.05
C PHE A 119 23.27 -8.42 -6.61
N SER A 120 23.14 -9.49 -7.37
CA SER A 120 24.29 -10.07 -8.04
C SER A 120 24.94 -9.04 -8.99
N ILE A 121 26.23 -8.76 -8.80
CA ILE A 121 27.01 -7.82 -9.64
C ILE A 121 27.02 -8.26 -11.11
N ALA A 122 26.85 -9.56 -11.39
CA ALA A 122 26.79 -10.10 -12.74
C ALA A 122 25.56 -9.57 -13.54
N GLY A 123 24.46 -9.23 -12.89
CA GLY A 123 23.27 -8.64 -13.54
C GLY A 123 23.47 -7.20 -14.01
N LYS A 124 24.45 -6.47 -13.45
CA LYS A 124 24.71 -5.06 -13.76
C LYS A 124 25.12 -4.79 -15.22
N ARG A 125 25.66 -5.79 -15.91
CA ARG A 125 26.19 -5.64 -17.29
C ARG A 125 25.20 -5.93 -18.42
N ARG A 126 24.03 -6.50 -18.12
CA ARG A 126 23.06 -6.98 -19.12
C ARG A 126 21.69 -6.32 -19.08
N GLY A 127 21.51 -5.29 -18.24
CA GLY A 127 20.26 -4.53 -18.15
C GLY A 127 19.11 -5.27 -17.47
N PHE A 128 17.92 -4.77 -17.60
CA PHE A 128 16.68 -5.21 -16.94
C PHE A 128 16.34 -6.70 -17.15
N GLN A 129 16.88 -7.33 -18.19
CA GLN A 129 16.53 -8.72 -18.55
C GLN A 129 17.29 -9.80 -17.76
N ASP A 130 18.43 -9.47 -17.15
CA ASP A 130 19.28 -10.46 -16.49
C ASP A 130 19.28 -10.38 -14.96
N THR A 131 18.51 -9.47 -14.40
CA THR A 131 18.32 -9.28 -12.96
C THR A 131 17.20 -10.16 -12.37
N ARG A 132 16.78 -11.16 -13.13
CA ARG A 132 15.84 -12.19 -12.67
C ARG A 132 16.43 -12.94 -11.49
N GLY A 133 16.05 -12.59 -10.28
CA GLY A 133 16.50 -13.29 -9.09
C GLY A 133 16.36 -12.53 -7.78
N THR A 134 16.11 -11.24 -7.79
CA THR A 134 15.77 -10.53 -6.56
C THR A 134 14.33 -10.07 -6.57
N LEU A 135 13.68 -10.21 -5.43
CA LEU A 135 12.25 -9.90 -5.29
C LEU A 135 11.92 -8.42 -5.57
N PHE A 136 12.89 -7.51 -5.45
CA PHE A 136 12.74 -6.12 -5.88
C PHE A 136 12.48 -6.02 -7.39
N PHE A 137 13.13 -6.82 -8.23
CA PHE A 137 12.91 -6.76 -9.68
C PHE A 137 11.55 -7.33 -10.10
N GLU A 138 10.95 -8.17 -9.28
CA GLU A 138 9.55 -8.56 -9.47
C GLU A 138 8.61 -7.36 -9.27
N ILE A 139 8.89 -6.52 -8.28
CA ILE A 139 8.17 -5.25 -8.10
C ILE A 139 8.38 -4.36 -9.34
N ALA A 140 9.63 -4.17 -9.77
CA ALA A 140 9.96 -3.35 -10.94
C ALA A 140 9.28 -3.85 -12.23
N ARG A 141 9.20 -5.18 -12.41
CA ARG A 141 8.48 -5.81 -13.53
C ARG A 141 6.99 -5.46 -13.53
N ILE A 142 6.36 -5.52 -12.36
CA ILE A 142 4.94 -5.20 -12.21
C ILE A 142 4.71 -3.70 -12.40
N ILE A 143 5.55 -2.83 -11.85
CA ILE A 143 5.48 -1.37 -12.06
C ILE A 143 5.58 -1.05 -13.54
N LYS A 144 6.53 -1.64 -14.26
CA LYS A 144 6.73 -1.44 -15.71
C LYS A 144 5.48 -1.80 -16.50
N ALA A 145 4.83 -2.92 -16.16
CA ALA A 145 3.66 -3.41 -16.88
C ALA A 145 2.39 -2.62 -16.53
N LYS A 146 2.18 -2.32 -15.23
CA LYS A 146 0.92 -1.75 -14.73
C LYS A 146 0.92 -0.22 -14.61
N LYS A 147 2.08 0.41 -14.48
CA LYS A 147 2.27 1.86 -14.38
C LYS A 147 1.34 2.52 -13.35
N PRO A 148 1.35 2.06 -12.08
CA PRO A 148 0.53 2.66 -11.03
C PRO A 148 0.86 4.15 -10.86
N LYS A 149 -0.08 4.94 -10.34
CA LYS A 149 0.12 6.37 -10.07
C LYS A 149 1.07 6.64 -8.92
N LEU A 150 1.10 5.73 -7.94
CA LEU A 150 1.94 5.80 -6.75
C LEU A 150 2.56 4.45 -6.44
N VAL A 151 3.83 4.47 -6.07
CA VAL A 151 4.57 3.31 -5.57
C VAL A 151 5.04 3.62 -4.16
N PHE A 152 4.67 2.78 -3.20
CA PHE A 152 5.03 2.93 -1.79
C PHE A 152 5.76 1.69 -1.30
N LEU A 153 7.08 1.80 -1.18
CA LEU A 153 7.97 0.70 -0.80
C LEU A 153 8.52 0.87 0.61
N GLU A 154 8.68 -0.24 1.31
CA GLU A 154 9.26 -0.29 2.65
C GLU A 154 10.45 -1.23 2.65
N ASN A 155 11.45 -0.89 3.46
CA ASN A 155 12.57 -1.79 3.75
C ASN A 155 13.24 -1.42 5.07
N VAL A 156 14.11 -2.29 5.56
CA VAL A 156 14.87 -2.03 6.79
C VAL A 156 15.94 -0.93 6.59
N LYS A 157 16.26 -0.16 7.65
CA LYS A 157 17.30 0.88 7.63
C LYS A 157 18.63 0.39 7.07
N GLY A 158 18.97 -0.88 7.29
CA GLY A 158 20.19 -1.51 6.79
C GLY A 158 20.36 -1.47 5.28
N LEU A 159 19.27 -1.30 4.52
CA LEU A 159 19.30 -1.17 3.07
C LEU A 159 20.18 0.01 2.60
N LEU A 160 20.22 1.11 3.36
CA LEU A 160 21.02 2.30 3.00
C LEU A 160 22.51 2.01 2.92
N ASN A 161 23.01 1.09 3.74
CA ASN A 161 24.43 0.73 3.81
C ASN A 161 24.73 -0.64 3.18
N HIS A 162 23.71 -1.33 2.67
CA HIS A 162 23.87 -2.64 2.07
C HIS A 162 24.77 -2.55 0.84
N GLU A 163 25.82 -3.41 0.79
CA GLU A 163 26.86 -3.38 -0.26
C GLU A 163 27.45 -1.97 -0.49
N ASN A 164 27.80 -1.27 0.60
CA ASN A 164 28.30 0.10 0.56
C ASN A 164 27.35 1.08 -0.14
N GLY A 165 26.02 0.90 0.02
CA GLY A 165 25.00 1.75 -0.57
C GLY A 165 24.63 1.41 -2.02
N GLN A 166 25.30 0.44 -2.64
CA GLN A 166 25.07 0.09 -4.05
C GLN A 166 23.66 -0.46 -4.26
N THR A 167 23.17 -1.30 -3.35
CA THR A 167 21.82 -1.87 -3.42
C THR A 167 20.76 -0.77 -3.44
N PHE A 168 20.86 0.20 -2.53
CA PHE A 168 19.92 1.33 -2.48
C PHE A 168 19.99 2.19 -3.75
N SER A 169 21.20 2.49 -4.23
CA SER A 169 21.39 3.25 -5.47
C SER A 169 20.75 2.57 -6.67
N ILE A 170 20.85 1.24 -6.80
CA ILE A 170 20.21 0.48 -7.87
C ILE A 170 18.68 0.57 -7.78
N ILE A 171 18.11 0.49 -6.59
CA ILE A 171 16.67 0.62 -6.38
C ILE A 171 16.18 1.99 -6.86
N ILE A 172 16.83 3.08 -6.38
CA ILE A 172 16.46 4.45 -6.76
C ILE A 172 16.56 4.65 -8.27
N GLN A 173 17.68 4.22 -8.87
CA GLN A 173 17.91 4.33 -10.29
C GLN A 173 16.83 3.58 -11.09
N THR A 174 16.53 2.33 -10.70
CA THR A 174 15.53 1.50 -11.38
C THR A 174 14.13 2.15 -11.35
N ILE A 175 13.72 2.67 -10.20
CA ILE A 175 12.41 3.32 -10.07
C ILE A 175 12.37 4.63 -10.89
N SER A 176 13.46 5.42 -10.90
CA SER A 176 13.57 6.62 -11.73
C SER A 176 13.53 6.30 -13.22
N GLU A 177 14.20 5.24 -13.67
CA GLU A 177 14.17 4.77 -15.08
C GLU A 177 12.77 4.30 -15.50
N LEU A 178 11.94 3.88 -14.55
CA LEU A 178 10.53 3.58 -14.79
C LEU A 178 9.63 4.82 -14.86
N GLY A 179 10.19 6.01 -14.69
CA GLY A 179 9.50 7.30 -14.85
C GLY A 179 8.90 7.87 -13.56
N TYR A 180 9.37 7.43 -12.38
CA TYR A 180 8.88 7.93 -11.09
C TYR A 180 9.87 8.88 -10.44
N ASP A 181 9.35 9.96 -9.85
CA ASP A 181 10.10 10.78 -8.91
C ASP A 181 10.20 10.05 -7.57
N VAL A 182 11.42 9.89 -7.05
CA VAL A 182 11.66 9.10 -5.83
C VAL A 182 11.96 10.00 -4.65
N GLN A 183 11.20 9.80 -3.57
CA GLN A 183 11.47 10.40 -2.26
C GLN A 183 11.66 9.27 -1.24
N TRP A 184 12.56 9.45 -0.30
CA TRP A 184 12.79 8.47 0.75
C TRP A 184 13.05 9.13 2.10
N MET A 185 12.74 8.41 3.17
CA MET A 185 13.04 8.82 4.53
C MET A 185 13.20 7.63 5.46
N VAL A 186 13.95 7.82 6.56
CA VAL A 186 14.04 6.82 7.63
C VAL A 186 13.01 7.15 8.69
N LEU A 187 12.07 6.23 8.91
CA LEU A 187 11.05 6.33 9.94
C LEU A 187 11.32 5.27 11.01
N ASN A 188 11.32 5.68 12.28
CA ASN A 188 11.42 4.72 13.38
C ASN A 188 10.02 4.50 13.97
N SER A 189 9.55 3.25 13.90
CA SER A 189 8.20 2.84 14.33
C SER A 189 7.88 3.20 15.80
N LYS A 190 8.90 3.30 16.67
CA LYS A 190 8.72 3.73 18.08
C LYS A 190 8.07 5.12 18.21
N PHE A 191 8.30 6.02 17.25
CA PHE A 191 7.69 7.35 17.27
C PHE A 191 6.21 7.35 16.81
N PHE A 192 5.74 6.21 16.32
CA PHE A 192 4.36 6.02 15.87
C PHE A 192 3.56 5.07 16.78
N GLY A 193 4.04 4.85 18.01
CA GLY A 193 3.34 4.03 19.00
C GLY A 193 3.48 2.52 18.81
N VAL A 194 4.44 2.06 18.01
CA VAL A 194 4.75 0.64 17.80
C VAL A 194 6.05 0.31 18.55
N PRO A 195 6.03 -0.61 19.54
CA PRO A 195 7.23 -1.01 20.29
C PRO A 195 8.09 -1.96 19.44
N GLN A 196 8.87 -1.38 18.54
CA GLN A 196 9.80 -2.10 17.69
C GLN A 196 11.18 -1.44 17.79
N ASN A 197 12.21 -2.25 18.08
CA ASN A 197 13.61 -1.83 18.11
C ASN A 197 14.32 -2.20 16.83
#